data_701273011f6bfd7df5ddb42bbb3746dd
#
_entry.id   701273011f6bfd7df5ddb42bbb3746dd
#
_cell.length_a   1.000
_cell.length_b   1.000
_cell.length_c   1.000
_cell.angle_alpha   90.00
_cell.angle_beta   90.00
_cell.angle_gamma   90.00
#
_symmetry.space_group_name_H-M   'P 1'
#
loop_
_entity.id
_entity.type
_entity.pdbx_description
1 polymer ?
#
loop_
_entity_poly.entity_id
_entity_poly.type
_entity_poly.pdbx_seq_one_letter_code
_entity_poly.pdbx_strand_id
1 'polypeptide(L)'
;MAETEADPERQVKRLSIDGKATVKLGDYARGGKTRGDYRAADHDMGCEAKYVPFGLVDEDSGRLQVTFGSSSKTSDFIVDSLQDWWNDTPVAERTTIAQLQLKVDNGPESSGVRTQFLKRLVEFADHIGKPIQLLYYPPYHSKYNPIERCWGILEPHWNGTKLVDVDTLLGWAHTMTWKGIHPIVKLSTAVYQKGVSLSKKAMQAVEARLDRNPLLPKWDILIRPA
;
A
#
# COMPACT_ATOMS: atom_id res chain seq x y z
N MET A 1 15.08 14.99 5.80
CA MET A 1 15.20 13.55 6.11
C MET A 1 16.54 13.12 5.56
N ALA A 2 17.48 12.68 6.39
CA ALA A 2 18.68 12.04 5.89
C ALA A 2 18.23 10.76 5.14
N GLU A 3 18.59 10.66 3.87
CA GLU A 3 18.60 9.38 3.18
C GLU A 3 19.55 8.50 3.98
N THR A 4 19.00 7.50 4.67
CA THR A 4 19.83 6.49 5.30
C THR A 4 20.44 5.73 4.14
N GLU A 5 21.69 6.01 3.81
CA GLU A 5 22.48 5.19 2.88
C GLU A 5 22.35 3.74 3.33
N ALA A 6 22.16 2.86 2.36
CA ALA A 6 22.07 1.43 2.61
C ALA A 6 23.34 1.00 3.34
N ASP A 7 23.20 0.68 4.63
CA ASP A 7 24.27 0.03 5.38
C ASP A 7 24.41 -1.39 4.81
N PRO A 8 25.47 -1.71 4.08
CA PRO A 8 25.65 -3.03 3.46
C PRO A 8 25.72 -4.19 4.47
N GLU A 9 25.95 -3.89 5.74
CA GLU A 9 25.94 -4.90 6.81
C GLU A 9 24.54 -5.08 7.45
N ARG A 10 23.62 -4.12 7.26
CA ARG A 10 22.22 -4.21 7.69
C ARG A 10 21.33 -4.29 6.47
N GLN A 11 20.94 -5.50 6.13
CA GLN A 11 20.02 -5.72 5.01
C GLN A 11 18.61 -5.22 5.39
N VAL A 12 18.42 -3.93 5.32
CA VAL A 12 17.14 -3.25 5.52
C VAL A 12 16.40 -3.23 4.19
N LYS A 13 15.26 -3.90 4.12
CA LYS A 13 14.37 -3.86 2.98
C LYS A 13 13.44 -2.65 3.08
N ARG A 14 13.53 -1.73 2.11
CA ARG A 14 12.78 -0.46 2.12
C ARG A 14 11.57 -0.55 1.21
N LEU A 15 10.41 -0.34 1.78
CA LEU A 15 9.13 -0.38 1.09
C LEU A 15 8.39 0.95 1.23
N SER A 16 7.94 1.49 0.10
CA SER A 16 6.99 2.59 0.05
C SER A 16 5.61 2.06 -0.22
N ILE A 17 4.63 2.41 0.60
CA ILE A 17 3.26 1.95 0.45
C ILE A 17 2.25 3.10 0.47
N ASP A 18 1.21 2.95 -0.33
CA ASP A 18 0.05 3.86 -0.33
C ASP A 18 -1.17 3.23 -1.00
N GLY A 19 -2.35 3.73 -0.65
CA GLY A 19 -3.61 3.35 -1.26
C GLY A 19 -4.22 4.48 -2.07
N LYS A 20 -4.34 4.28 -3.38
CA LYS A 20 -4.96 5.22 -4.31
C LYS A 20 -6.46 5.40 -4.05
N ALA A 21 -7.03 6.46 -4.61
CA ALA A 21 -8.47 6.66 -4.67
C ALA A 21 -9.17 5.49 -5.39
N THR A 22 -10.37 5.17 -4.92
CA THR A 22 -11.20 4.08 -5.45
C THR A 22 -11.45 4.26 -6.95
N VAL A 23 -11.27 3.18 -7.70
CA VAL A 23 -11.57 3.09 -9.14
C VAL A 23 -12.95 2.50 -9.31
N LYS A 24 -13.79 3.17 -10.10
CA LYS A 24 -15.11 2.70 -10.47
C LYS A 24 -15.03 1.93 -11.78
N LEU A 25 -15.75 0.81 -11.87
CA LEU A 25 -15.90 0.05 -13.11
C LEU A 25 -17.23 0.39 -13.80
N GLY A 26 -17.20 0.31 -15.11
CA GLY A 26 -18.34 0.58 -15.96
C GLY A 26 -18.02 1.56 -17.09
N ASP A 27 -19.05 2.18 -17.68
CA ASP A 27 -18.92 3.14 -18.77
C ASP A 27 -18.38 4.51 -18.33
N TYR A 28 -17.33 4.50 -17.51
CA TYR A 28 -16.69 5.70 -16.98
C TYR A 28 -15.37 5.98 -17.69
N ALA A 29 -15.15 7.24 -18.01
CA ALA A 29 -13.84 7.75 -18.38
C ALA A 29 -13.68 9.17 -17.83
N ARG A 30 -12.47 9.52 -17.42
CA ARG A 30 -12.18 10.83 -16.85
C ARG A 30 -12.54 11.93 -17.87
N GLY A 31 -13.36 12.91 -17.46
CA GLY A 31 -13.88 13.96 -18.33
C GLY A 31 -14.98 13.51 -19.30
N GLY A 32 -15.56 12.31 -19.09
CA GLY A 32 -16.65 11.78 -19.92
C GLY A 32 -16.26 11.43 -21.36
N LYS A 33 -14.96 11.31 -21.66
CA LYS A 33 -14.43 11.05 -23.01
C LYS A 33 -13.54 9.82 -23.03
N THR A 34 -13.61 9.08 -24.13
CA THR A 34 -12.72 7.96 -24.41
C THR A 34 -11.78 8.27 -25.56
N ARG A 35 -10.78 7.41 -25.77
CA ARG A 35 -9.88 7.50 -26.93
C ARG A 35 -10.53 7.09 -28.23
N GLY A 36 -11.63 6.34 -28.18
CA GLY A 36 -12.30 5.78 -29.34
C GLY A 36 -13.64 6.46 -29.68
N ASP A 37 -14.67 6.22 -28.90
CA ASP A 37 -16.05 6.56 -29.23
C ASP A 37 -16.59 7.87 -28.61
N TYR A 38 -15.81 8.51 -27.73
CA TYR A 38 -16.18 9.73 -26.99
C TYR A 38 -17.43 9.59 -26.10
N ARG A 39 -17.91 8.37 -25.86
CA ARG A 39 -19.09 8.08 -25.04
C ARG A 39 -18.66 7.43 -23.74
N ALA A 40 -18.74 8.18 -22.65
CA ALA A 40 -18.52 7.69 -21.31
C ALA A 40 -19.20 8.59 -20.28
N ALA A 41 -19.49 8.06 -19.11
CA ALA A 41 -19.90 8.84 -17.96
C ALA A 41 -18.68 9.42 -17.25
N ASP A 42 -18.77 10.66 -16.78
CA ASP A 42 -17.74 11.32 -15.96
C ASP A 42 -18.05 11.23 -14.47
N HIS A 43 -19.33 11.15 -14.13
CA HIS A 43 -19.83 11.11 -12.76
C HIS A 43 -20.38 9.73 -12.38
N ASP A 44 -20.63 9.53 -11.08
CA ASP A 44 -21.21 8.30 -10.56
C ASP A 44 -22.68 8.19 -11.00
N MET A 45 -22.92 7.38 -12.02
CA MET A 45 -24.23 7.11 -12.62
C MET A 45 -24.73 5.71 -12.27
N GLY A 46 -24.55 5.29 -11.00
CA GLY A 46 -24.96 3.96 -10.55
C GLY A 46 -23.87 2.90 -10.73
N CYS A 47 -22.63 3.25 -10.44
CA CYS A 47 -21.52 2.32 -10.48
C CYS A 47 -21.74 1.14 -9.55
N GLU A 48 -21.78 -0.08 -10.08
CA GLU A 48 -22.02 -1.31 -9.34
C GLU A 48 -20.76 -1.93 -8.73
N ALA A 49 -19.60 -1.70 -9.36
CA ALA A 49 -18.32 -2.27 -8.92
C ALA A 49 -17.26 -1.19 -8.68
N LYS A 50 -16.58 -1.31 -7.55
CA LYS A 50 -15.52 -0.37 -7.12
C LYS A 50 -14.34 -1.15 -6.58
N TYR A 51 -13.14 -0.76 -6.98
CA TYR A 51 -11.90 -1.37 -6.50
C TYR A 51 -10.99 -0.34 -5.87
N VAL A 52 -10.35 -0.73 -4.77
CA VAL A 52 -9.38 0.10 -4.05
C VAL A 52 -7.98 -0.36 -4.43
N PRO A 53 -7.22 0.45 -5.19
CA PRO A 53 -5.83 0.11 -5.46
C PRO A 53 -4.97 0.38 -4.22
N PHE A 54 -4.14 -0.58 -3.87
CA PHE A 54 -3.06 -0.45 -2.90
C PHE A 54 -1.75 -0.82 -3.58
N GLY A 55 -0.76 0.06 -3.47
CA GLY A 55 0.54 -0.11 -4.10
C GLY A 55 1.66 -0.27 -3.07
N LEU A 56 2.63 -1.07 -3.45
CA LEU A 56 3.85 -1.32 -2.72
C LEU A 56 5.02 -1.25 -3.68
N VAL A 57 5.97 -0.36 -3.41
CA VAL A 57 7.23 -0.26 -4.14
C VAL A 57 8.37 -0.73 -3.25
N ASP A 58 9.09 -1.73 -3.70
CA ASP A 58 10.41 -2.05 -3.20
C ASP A 58 11.39 -0.99 -3.71
N GLU A 59 11.87 -0.12 -2.84
CA GLU A 59 12.73 1.02 -3.22
C GLU A 59 14.10 0.55 -3.71
N ASP A 60 14.57 -0.60 -3.23
CA ASP A 60 15.88 -1.12 -3.53
C ASP A 60 15.94 -1.77 -4.93
N SER A 61 14.97 -2.62 -5.26
CA SER A 61 14.87 -3.27 -6.56
C SER A 61 14.06 -2.49 -7.60
N GLY A 62 13.22 -1.57 -7.15
CA GLY A 62 12.25 -0.88 -7.99
C GLY A 62 11.02 -1.72 -8.36
N ARG A 63 10.84 -2.92 -7.81
CA ARG A 63 9.66 -3.74 -8.06
C ARG A 63 8.41 -3.06 -7.50
N LEU A 64 7.36 -3.05 -8.30
CA LEU A 64 6.03 -2.53 -7.94
C LEU A 64 5.05 -3.69 -7.83
N GLN A 65 4.30 -3.75 -6.73
CA GLN A 65 3.09 -4.57 -6.61
C GLN A 65 1.87 -3.67 -6.48
N VAL A 66 0.80 -3.99 -7.19
CA VAL A 66 -0.50 -3.31 -7.08
C VAL A 66 -1.56 -4.35 -6.76
N THR A 67 -2.22 -4.20 -5.62
CA THR A 67 -3.33 -5.06 -5.20
C THR A 67 -4.63 -4.27 -5.32
N PHE A 68 -5.59 -4.80 -6.08
CA PHE A 68 -6.93 -4.24 -6.19
C PHE A 68 -7.86 -4.95 -5.22
N GLY A 69 -8.36 -4.22 -4.21
CA GLY A 69 -9.33 -4.75 -3.25
C GLY A 69 -10.76 -4.49 -3.70
N SER A 70 -11.60 -5.53 -3.73
CA SER A 70 -13.05 -5.42 -4.06
C SER A 70 -13.90 -4.90 -2.89
N SER A 71 -13.30 -4.68 -1.74
CA SER A 71 -13.96 -4.24 -0.51
C SER A 71 -13.43 -2.88 -0.05
N SER A 72 -13.43 -2.64 1.26
CA SER A 72 -13.05 -1.37 1.85
C SER A 72 -11.55 -1.23 2.05
N LYS A 73 -11.01 -0.01 1.85
CA LYS A 73 -9.66 0.34 2.29
C LYS A 73 -9.65 0.34 3.82
N THR A 74 -8.99 -0.62 4.41
CA THR A 74 -8.86 -0.78 5.87
C THR A 74 -7.43 -1.11 6.25
N SER A 75 -7.11 -1.00 7.54
CA SER A 75 -5.81 -1.45 8.08
C SER A 75 -5.55 -2.92 7.78
N ASP A 76 -6.59 -3.76 7.84
CA ASP A 76 -6.48 -5.19 7.55
C ASP A 76 -6.11 -5.44 6.09
N PHE A 77 -6.77 -4.79 5.14
CA PHE A 77 -6.44 -4.87 3.71
C PHE A 77 -5.00 -4.48 3.41
N ILE A 78 -4.52 -3.40 4.06
CA ILE A 78 -3.14 -2.92 3.89
C ILE A 78 -2.14 -3.98 4.35
N VAL A 79 -2.35 -4.55 5.55
CA VAL A 79 -1.39 -5.50 6.13
C VAL A 79 -1.48 -6.87 5.46
N ASP A 80 -2.68 -7.32 5.02
CA ASP A 80 -2.83 -8.53 4.22
C ASP A 80 -2.07 -8.39 2.88
N SER A 81 -2.12 -7.23 2.25
CA SER A 81 -1.34 -6.95 1.03
C SER A 81 0.18 -6.97 1.26
N LEU A 82 0.65 -6.52 2.45
CA LEU A 82 2.05 -6.66 2.85
C LEU A 82 2.43 -8.13 3.08
N GLN A 83 1.55 -8.90 3.71
CA GLN A 83 1.76 -10.33 3.94
C GLN A 83 1.83 -11.11 2.64
N ASP A 84 0.96 -10.80 1.68
CA ASP A 84 1.00 -11.38 0.32
C ASP A 84 2.31 -11.06 -0.38
N TRP A 85 2.78 -9.79 -0.29
CA TRP A 85 4.08 -9.41 -0.84
C TRP A 85 5.22 -10.20 -0.20
N TRP A 86 5.21 -10.35 1.14
CA TRP A 86 6.22 -11.13 1.84
C TRP A 86 6.22 -12.60 1.42
N ASN A 87 5.04 -13.20 1.28
CA ASN A 87 4.89 -14.61 0.88
C ASN A 87 5.39 -14.85 -0.54
N ASP A 88 5.20 -13.89 -1.45
CA ASP A 88 5.70 -13.95 -2.83
C ASP A 88 7.20 -13.65 -2.94
N THR A 89 7.80 -13.01 -1.94
CA THR A 89 9.23 -12.74 -1.92
C THR A 89 9.99 -14.06 -1.81
N PRO A 90 10.97 -14.35 -2.69
CA PRO A 90 11.73 -15.60 -2.66
C PRO A 90 12.37 -15.87 -1.30
N VAL A 91 12.37 -17.13 -0.88
CA VAL A 91 12.95 -17.52 0.43
C VAL A 91 14.40 -17.05 0.57
N ALA A 92 15.19 -17.18 -0.48
CA ALA A 92 16.58 -16.72 -0.50
C ALA A 92 16.70 -15.21 -0.22
N GLU A 93 15.77 -14.39 -0.72
CA GLU A 93 15.72 -12.95 -0.43
C GLU A 93 15.22 -12.69 0.99
N ARG A 94 14.15 -13.39 1.45
CA ARG A 94 13.62 -13.22 2.82
C ARG A 94 14.65 -13.53 3.91
N THR A 95 15.52 -14.50 3.68
CA THR A 95 16.57 -14.89 4.67
C THR A 95 17.64 -13.82 4.83
N THR A 96 17.89 -13.01 3.80
CA THR A 96 18.86 -11.92 3.84
C THR A 96 18.32 -10.65 4.51
N ILE A 97 16.99 -10.48 4.58
CA ILE A 97 16.37 -9.31 5.18
C ILE A 97 16.48 -9.39 6.71
N ALA A 98 17.15 -8.42 7.32
CA ALA A 98 17.24 -8.28 8.76
C ALA A 98 16.11 -7.42 9.34
N GLN A 99 15.62 -6.45 8.58
CA GLN A 99 14.58 -5.50 9.00
C GLN A 99 13.78 -5.02 7.79
N LEU A 100 12.47 -4.80 7.99
CA LEU A 100 11.66 -4.04 7.05
C LEU A 100 11.60 -2.57 7.46
N GLN A 101 11.68 -1.68 6.49
CA GLN A 101 11.40 -0.25 6.66
C GLN A 101 10.18 0.12 5.80
N LEU A 102 9.07 0.45 6.44
CA LEU A 102 7.83 0.85 5.77
C LEU A 102 7.70 2.37 5.78
N LYS A 103 7.67 2.98 4.61
CA LYS A 103 7.39 4.40 4.43
C LYS A 103 5.94 4.59 4.00
N VAL A 104 5.20 5.35 4.77
CA VAL A 104 3.73 5.42 4.70
C VAL A 104 3.25 6.86 4.81
N ASP A 105 2.17 7.18 4.13
CA ASP A 105 1.43 8.41 4.38
C ASP A 105 0.56 8.26 5.63
N ASN A 106 0.40 9.35 6.39
CA ASN A 106 -0.38 9.36 7.63
C ASN A 106 -1.90 9.42 7.35
N GLY A 107 -2.39 8.44 6.62
CA GLY A 107 -3.80 8.28 6.30
C GLY A 107 -4.62 7.69 7.47
N PRO A 108 -5.97 7.78 7.42
CA PRO A 108 -6.84 7.32 8.51
C PRO A 108 -6.74 5.81 8.78
N GLU A 109 -6.40 4.97 7.80
CA GLU A 109 -6.26 3.52 7.95
C GLU A 109 -4.85 3.07 8.30
N SER A 110 -3.84 3.95 8.13
CA SER A 110 -2.41 3.63 8.27
C SER A 110 -1.66 4.55 9.24
N SER A 111 -2.35 5.42 9.99
CA SER A 111 -1.68 6.38 10.86
C SER A 111 -0.98 5.71 12.06
N GLY A 112 0.08 6.36 12.58
CA GLY A 112 0.86 5.92 13.74
C GLY A 112 0.10 5.93 15.08
N VAL A 113 -1.20 6.22 15.04
CA VAL A 113 -2.14 6.15 16.18
C VAL A 113 -3.33 5.25 15.88
N ARG A 114 -3.42 4.67 14.69
CA ARG A 114 -4.51 3.78 14.32
C ARG A 114 -4.30 2.42 14.96
N THR A 115 -5.11 2.11 15.97
CA THR A 115 -4.91 0.93 16.82
C THR A 115 -4.95 -0.39 16.03
N GLN A 116 -5.90 -0.53 15.10
CA GLN A 116 -6.00 -1.73 14.25
C GLN A 116 -4.76 -1.88 13.34
N PHE A 117 -4.25 -0.80 12.76
CA PHE A 117 -3.06 -0.84 11.92
C PHE A 117 -1.82 -1.29 12.70
N LEU A 118 -1.60 -0.69 13.87
CA LEU A 118 -0.47 -1.04 14.73
C LEU A 118 -0.55 -2.49 15.22
N LYS A 119 -1.74 -2.96 15.63
CA LYS A 119 -1.96 -4.37 15.99
C LYS A 119 -1.58 -5.29 14.84
N ARG A 120 -2.10 -5.05 13.64
CA ARG A 120 -1.85 -5.87 12.47
C ARG A 120 -0.37 -5.87 12.06
N LEU A 121 0.34 -4.73 12.23
CA LEU A 121 1.78 -4.66 11.98
C LEU A 121 2.58 -5.45 13.03
N VAL A 122 2.15 -5.47 14.30
CA VAL A 122 2.77 -6.33 15.33
C VAL A 122 2.57 -7.80 14.95
N GLU A 123 1.36 -8.22 14.57
CA GLU A 123 1.08 -9.57 14.10
C GLU A 123 1.92 -9.95 12.86
N PHE A 124 2.10 -9.00 11.95
CA PHE A 124 2.93 -9.20 10.77
C PHE A 124 4.42 -9.31 11.14
N ALA A 125 4.93 -8.48 12.06
CA ALA A 125 6.30 -8.59 12.56
C ALA A 125 6.57 -9.96 13.20
N ASP A 126 5.62 -10.46 14.00
CA ASP A 126 5.69 -11.80 14.60
C ASP A 126 5.68 -12.90 13.53
N HIS A 127 4.80 -12.79 12.54
CA HIS A 127 4.71 -13.75 11.44
C HIS A 127 6.01 -13.87 10.64
N ILE A 128 6.65 -12.75 10.34
CA ILE A 128 7.89 -12.72 9.54
C ILE A 128 9.16 -12.90 10.40
N GLY A 129 9.05 -12.79 11.73
CA GLY A 129 10.18 -12.85 12.66
C GLY A 129 11.21 -11.73 12.48
N LYS A 130 10.78 -10.56 11.97
CA LYS A 130 11.66 -9.43 11.67
C LYS A 130 11.10 -8.13 12.23
N PRO A 131 11.96 -7.23 12.76
CA PRO A 131 11.52 -5.89 13.17
C PRO A 131 11.04 -5.07 11.96
N ILE A 132 10.05 -4.20 12.22
CA ILE A 132 9.50 -3.30 11.23
C ILE A 132 9.69 -1.86 11.70
N GLN A 133 10.45 -1.06 10.94
CA GLN A 133 10.55 0.37 11.14
C GLN A 133 9.45 1.07 10.32
N LEU A 134 8.48 1.64 11.01
CA LEU A 134 7.40 2.40 10.42
C LEU A 134 7.75 3.88 10.38
N LEU A 135 7.89 4.44 9.20
CA LEU A 135 8.24 5.85 8.96
C LEU A 135 7.13 6.57 8.20
N TYR A 136 6.83 7.78 8.63
CA TYR A 136 5.83 8.61 7.97
C TYR A 136 6.43 9.81 7.25
N TYR A 137 5.89 10.08 6.07
CA TYR A 137 6.21 11.33 5.39
C TYR A 137 5.63 12.53 6.16
N PRO A 138 6.36 13.65 6.23
CA PRO A 138 5.81 14.88 6.78
C PRO A 138 4.54 15.31 6.04
N PRO A 139 3.61 16.02 6.68
CA PRO A 139 2.44 16.58 6.02
C PRO A 139 2.84 17.37 4.76
N TYR A 140 2.05 17.23 3.70
CA TYR A 140 2.26 17.86 2.38
C TYR A 140 3.52 17.39 1.62
N HIS A 141 4.19 16.32 2.08
CA HIS A 141 5.38 15.79 1.45
C HIS A 141 5.16 14.41 0.79
N SER A 142 3.91 13.98 0.61
CA SER A 142 3.55 12.70 -0.06
C SER A 142 4.16 12.57 -1.46
N LYS A 143 4.38 13.70 -2.18
CA LYS A 143 5.04 13.72 -3.48
C LYS A 143 6.44 13.07 -3.50
N TYR A 144 7.07 12.92 -2.34
CA TYR A 144 8.35 12.21 -2.20
C TYR A 144 8.18 10.71 -2.02
N ASN A 145 6.95 10.23 -1.78
CA ASN A 145 6.63 8.82 -1.71
C ASN A 145 6.73 8.20 -3.12
N PRO A 146 7.65 7.25 -3.37
CA PRO A 146 7.81 6.64 -4.69
C PRO A 146 6.54 6.05 -5.28
N ILE A 147 5.64 5.52 -4.47
CA ILE A 147 4.38 4.96 -4.94
C ILE A 147 3.45 6.01 -5.56
N GLU A 148 3.49 7.27 -5.11
CA GLU A 148 2.73 8.36 -5.71
C GLU A 148 3.13 8.59 -7.18
N ARG A 149 4.40 8.41 -7.50
CA ARG A 149 4.88 8.49 -8.89
C ARG A 149 4.35 7.33 -9.73
N CYS A 150 4.20 6.14 -9.13
CA CYS A 150 3.58 5.00 -9.82
C CYS A 150 2.12 5.29 -10.15
N TRP A 151 1.37 5.93 -9.23
CA TRP A 151 0.02 6.40 -9.48
C TRP A 151 -0.04 7.44 -10.60
N GLY A 152 0.94 8.35 -10.62
CA GLY A 152 1.10 9.35 -11.68
C GLY A 152 1.38 8.74 -13.06
N ILE A 153 1.87 7.50 -13.14
CA ILE A 153 2.05 6.75 -14.40
C ILE A 153 0.80 5.94 -14.72
N LEU A 154 0.24 5.23 -13.75
CA LEU A 154 -0.94 4.38 -13.94
C LEU A 154 -2.15 5.18 -14.44
N GLU A 155 -2.39 6.37 -13.88
CA GLU A 155 -3.52 7.20 -14.24
C GLU A 155 -3.55 7.64 -15.72
N PRO A 156 -2.48 8.23 -16.28
CA PRO A 156 -2.43 8.51 -17.71
C PRO A 156 -2.43 7.26 -18.59
N HIS A 157 -1.89 6.13 -18.06
CA HIS A 157 -1.78 4.89 -18.82
C HIS A 157 -3.16 4.35 -19.23
N TRP A 158 -4.12 4.33 -18.33
CA TRP A 158 -5.49 3.90 -18.60
C TRP A 158 -6.47 5.04 -18.92
N ASN A 159 -6.02 6.31 -18.88
CA ASN A 159 -6.88 7.45 -19.15
C ASN A 159 -7.50 7.39 -20.56
N GLY A 160 -8.78 7.67 -20.63
CA GLY A 160 -9.56 7.58 -21.87
C GLY A 160 -9.99 6.15 -22.24
N THR A 161 -9.74 5.16 -21.37
CA THR A 161 -10.28 3.82 -21.48
C THR A 161 -11.46 3.65 -20.54
N LYS A 162 -12.52 3.00 -20.99
CA LYS A 162 -13.58 2.52 -20.12
C LYS A 162 -13.09 1.27 -19.38
N LEU A 163 -12.99 1.34 -18.07
CA LEU A 163 -12.66 0.18 -17.24
C LEU A 163 -13.96 -0.57 -16.94
N VAL A 164 -14.48 -1.29 -17.94
CA VAL A 164 -15.82 -1.88 -17.91
C VAL A 164 -15.96 -3.03 -16.91
N ASP A 165 -14.88 -3.76 -16.68
CA ASP A 165 -14.84 -4.91 -15.79
C ASP A 165 -13.47 -5.06 -15.09
N VAL A 166 -13.37 -6.02 -14.20
CA VAL A 166 -12.15 -6.27 -13.43
C VAL A 166 -11.00 -6.76 -14.31
N ASP A 167 -11.28 -7.55 -15.33
CA ASP A 167 -10.24 -8.08 -16.22
C ASP A 167 -9.61 -6.95 -17.04
N THR A 168 -10.41 -6.01 -17.52
CA THR A 168 -9.94 -4.79 -18.18
C THR A 168 -9.09 -3.94 -17.24
N LEU A 169 -9.54 -3.76 -15.98
CA LEU A 169 -8.78 -3.02 -14.96
C LEU A 169 -7.41 -3.66 -14.71
N LEU A 170 -7.38 -4.96 -14.47
CA LEU A 170 -6.14 -5.71 -14.20
C LEU A 170 -5.23 -5.73 -15.43
N GLY A 171 -5.81 -5.93 -16.62
CA GLY A 171 -5.07 -5.92 -17.88
C GLY A 171 -4.32 -4.61 -18.11
N TRP A 172 -4.99 -3.47 -17.92
CA TRP A 172 -4.33 -2.16 -18.00
C TRP A 172 -3.25 -1.97 -16.94
N ALA A 173 -3.50 -2.39 -15.70
CA ALA A 173 -2.47 -2.32 -14.66
C ALA A 173 -1.25 -3.19 -14.98
N HIS A 174 -1.45 -4.39 -15.55
CA HIS A 174 -0.35 -5.27 -15.97
C HIS A 174 0.52 -4.70 -17.08
N THR A 175 -0.06 -3.91 -17.98
CA THR A 175 0.68 -3.37 -19.14
C THR A 175 1.44 -2.08 -18.83
N MET A 176 1.21 -1.45 -17.68
CA MET A 176 2.03 -0.30 -17.28
C MET A 176 3.47 -0.73 -17.00
N THR A 177 4.39 0.24 -17.00
CA THR A 177 5.77 0.01 -16.57
C THR A 177 6.20 1.04 -15.52
N TRP A 178 6.93 0.58 -14.53
CA TRP A 178 7.64 1.39 -13.57
C TRP A 178 9.13 1.08 -13.63
N LYS A 179 9.96 2.07 -13.93
CA LYS A 179 11.40 1.86 -14.16
C LYS A 179 11.71 0.76 -15.19
N GLY A 180 10.87 0.62 -16.23
CA GLY A 180 11.01 -0.40 -17.27
C GLY A 180 10.53 -1.79 -16.89
N ILE A 181 9.96 -2.00 -15.71
CA ILE A 181 9.48 -3.30 -15.19
C ILE A 181 7.95 -3.25 -15.08
N HIS A 182 7.29 -4.32 -15.51
CA HIS A 182 5.85 -4.48 -15.29
C HIS A 182 5.56 -4.77 -13.81
N PRO A 183 4.46 -4.24 -13.24
CA PRO A 183 4.09 -4.51 -11.87
C PRO A 183 3.58 -5.94 -11.69
N ILE A 184 3.69 -6.45 -10.47
CA ILE A 184 2.91 -7.58 -10.00
C ILE A 184 1.52 -7.06 -9.69
N VAL A 185 0.49 -7.54 -10.38
CA VAL A 185 -0.90 -7.12 -10.17
C VAL A 185 -1.68 -8.25 -9.52
N LYS A 186 -2.38 -7.92 -8.43
CA LYS A 186 -3.19 -8.86 -7.66
C LYS A 186 -4.62 -8.36 -7.49
N LEU A 187 -5.54 -9.30 -7.33
CA LEU A 187 -6.92 -9.05 -6.95
C LEU A 187 -7.18 -9.65 -5.57
N SER A 188 -7.65 -8.82 -4.63
CA SER A 188 -8.16 -9.28 -3.35
C SER A 188 -9.68 -9.21 -3.34
N THR A 189 -10.32 -10.36 -3.16
CA THR A 189 -11.78 -10.50 -3.02
C THR A 189 -12.20 -10.60 -1.56
N ALA A 190 -11.27 -10.50 -0.62
CA ALA A 190 -11.57 -10.52 0.80
C ALA A 190 -12.44 -9.32 1.21
N VAL A 191 -13.41 -9.60 2.09
CA VAL A 191 -14.31 -8.58 2.62
C VAL A 191 -13.78 -8.08 3.96
N TYR A 192 -13.53 -6.78 4.04
CA TYR A 192 -12.97 -6.13 5.22
C TYR A 192 -13.99 -5.27 5.95
N GLN A 193 -14.06 -5.45 7.27
CA GLN A 193 -14.93 -4.65 8.14
C GLN A 193 -14.31 -3.28 8.40
N LYS A 194 -15.10 -2.22 8.16
CA LYS A 194 -14.71 -0.85 8.51
C LYS A 194 -14.82 -0.58 10.01
N GLY A 195 -14.06 0.40 10.49
CA GLY A 195 -14.21 0.93 11.85
C GLY A 195 -13.65 0.05 12.95
N VAL A 196 -12.97 -1.06 12.63
CA VAL A 196 -12.33 -1.93 13.63
C VAL A 196 -11.31 -1.13 14.43
N SER A 197 -11.40 -1.18 15.75
CA SER A 197 -10.47 -0.51 16.67
C SER A 197 -10.30 -1.36 17.94
N LEU A 198 -9.18 -1.19 18.62
CA LEU A 198 -8.90 -1.89 19.87
C LEU A 198 -9.43 -1.12 21.07
N SER A 199 -9.82 -1.88 22.12
CA SER A 199 -10.03 -1.31 23.44
C SER A 199 -8.70 -0.81 24.03
N LYS A 200 -8.76 0.11 25.01
CA LYS A 200 -7.55 0.59 25.70
C LYS A 200 -6.71 -0.54 26.29
N LYS A 201 -7.38 -1.55 26.89
CA LYS A 201 -6.70 -2.72 27.47
C LYS A 201 -5.97 -3.54 26.40
N ALA A 202 -6.62 -3.81 25.25
CA ALA A 202 -5.99 -4.54 24.16
C ALA A 202 -4.83 -3.75 23.53
N MET A 203 -4.94 -2.43 23.46
CA MET A 203 -3.86 -1.59 22.94
C MET A 203 -2.62 -1.55 23.82
N GLN A 204 -2.73 -1.76 25.14
CA GLN A 204 -1.57 -1.82 26.04
C GLN A 204 -0.58 -2.93 25.62
N ALA A 205 -1.08 -4.10 25.25
CA ALA A 205 -0.23 -5.21 24.77
C ALA A 205 0.46 -4.88 23.45
N VAL A 206 -0.21 -4.19 22.56
CA VAL A 206 0.36 -3.71 21.28
C VAL A 206 1.42 -2.65 21.56
N GLU A 207 1.12 -1.66 22.40
CA GLU A 207 2.03 -0.55 22.70
C GLU A 207 3.33 -1.01 23.35
N ALA A 208 3.30 -2.09 24.14
CA ALA A 208 4.49 -2.69 24.73
C ALA A 208 5.50 -3.25 23.71
N ARG A 209 5.08 -3.39 22.44
CA ARG A 209 5.90 -3.87 21.32
C ARG A 209 6.40 -2.75 20.42
N LEU A 210 6.04 -1.49 20.74
CA LEU A 210 6.35 -0.32 19.93
C LEU A 210 7.42 0.53 20.62
N ASP A 211 8.57 0.67 19.97
CA ASP A 211 9.57 1.65 20.37
C ASP A 211 9.34 2.93 19.57
N ARG A 212 8.73 3.92 20.19
CA ARG A 212 8.46 5.21 19.58
C ARG A 212 9.64 6.15 19.74
N ASN A 213 10.09 6.75 18.64
CA ASN A 213 11.13 7.78 18.69
C ASN A 213 10.67 8.93 19.62
N PRO A 214 11.46 9.29 20.66
CA PRO A 214 11.03 10.32 21.62
C PRO A 214 10.73 11.70 20.99
N LEU A 215 11.41 12.04 19.89
CA LEU A 215 11.21 13.31 19.18
C LEU A 215 10.06 13.23 18.17
N LEU A 216 9.77 12.04 17.65
CA LEU A 216 8.80 11.81 16.58
C LEU A 216 7.87 10.63 16.89
N PRO A 217 7.17 10.58 18.04
CA PRO A 217 6.52 9.37 18.56
C PRO A 217 5.36 8.85 17.70
N LYS A 218 4.83 9.67 16.79
CA LYS A 218 3.76 9.29 15.85
C LYS A 218 4.27 9.02 14.44
N TRP A 219 5.55 9.31 14.18
CA TRP A 219 6.10 9.37 12.83
C TRP A 219 7.25 8.40 12.59
N ASP A 220 7.85 7.91 13.67
CA ASP A 220 8.98 6.98 13.64
C ASP A 220 8.79 5.97 14.75
N ILE A 221 8.43 4.74 14.37
CA ILE A 221 8.02 3.68 15.29
C ILE A 221 8.72 2.39 14.88
N LEU A 222 9.52 1.83 15.79
CA LEU A 222 10.09 0.50 15.61
C LEU A 222 9.16 -0.54 16.26
N ILE A 223 8.73 -1.51 15.49
CA ILE A 223 7.88 -2.64 15.91
C ILE A 223 8.77 -3.87 16.03
N ARG A 224 8.80 -4.47 17.20
CA ARG A 224 9.64 -5.66 17.47
C ARG A 224 8.81 -6.94 17.39
N PRO A 225 9.33 -8.01 16.75
CA PRO A 225 8.73 -9.34 16.81
C PRO A 225 8.81 -9.92 18.25
N ALA A 226 8.00 -10.94 18.54
CA ALA A 226 7.99 -11.63 19.85
C ALA A 226 9.29 -12.38 20.12
#